data_0ec06fb314f0b0a43fe5dc3de2aefaac
#
_entry.id   0ec06fb314f0b0a43fe5dc3de2aefaac
#
_cell.length_a   1.000
_cell.length_b   1.000
_cell.length_c   1.000
_cell.angle_alpha   90.00
_cell.angle_beta   90.00
_cell.angle_gamma   90.00
#
_symmetry.space_group_name_H-M   'P 1'
#
loop_
_entity.id
_entity.type
_entity.pdbx_description
1 polymer ?
#
loop_
_entity_poly.entity_id
_entity_poly.type
_entity_poly.pdbx_seq_one_letter_code
_entity_poly.pdbx_strand_id
1 'polypeptide(L)'
;TGDHIVAARAMFGSCRFVIETICARFGITSTLIDGRDLEEWRKAFRPNTKAVFFETPANPTLDLVDIAAVSKMAHDNGALVMVDNVFATPMLQRPLQHGADVVIYSTTKHVYGQGRCLGGAVLCSEKFLTDHLQDFFRQTGPTMSPFNAWVMLKSLETMEMRVERMNSNAHAVAEFLETQAKIKAVRYPGLKSHPDHDLAMKQMNGAGGTTIGIEFKGDKNAAFKFMNALRVIDISNNLGDSKSLITHPASTTHRRLAPEVQAEMG
;
A
#
# COMPACT_ATOMS: atom_id res chain seq x y z
N THR A 1 -26.20 4.51 -3.51
CA THR A 1 -26.52 5.25 -2.26
C THR A 1 -26.96 4.28 -1.19
N GLY A 2 -26.59 4.55 0.09
CA GLY A 2 -26.93 3.68 1.22
C GLY A 2 -25.99 2.48 1.41
N ASP A 3 -24.98 2.32 0.58
CA ASP A 3 -23.96 1.27 0.71
C ASP A 3 -22.93 1.63 1.79
N HIS A 4 -22.19 0.62 2.23
CA HIS A 4 -21.18 0.76 3.25
C HIS A 4 -19.85 0.11 2.81
N ILE A 5 -18.73 0.74 3.19
CA ILE A 5 -17.37 0.24 2.97
C ILE A 5 -16.70 0.05 4.33
N VAL A 6 -16.05 -1.09 4.55
CA VAL A 6 -15.11 -1.27 5.67
C VAL A 6 -13.70 -1.12 5.12
N ALA A 7 -12.87 -0.30 5.77
CA ALA A 7 -11.50 -0.10 5.29
C ALA A 7 -10.48 -0.10 6.44
N ALA A 8 -9.26 -0.57 6.15
CA ALA A 8 -8.17 -0.44 7.09
C ALA A 8 -7.80 1.04 7.26
N ARG A 9 -7.52 1.46 8.51
CA ARG A 9 -7.19 2.85 8.84
C ARG A 9 -5.84 3.28 8.26
N ALA A 10 -4.87 2.38 8.31
CA ALA A 10 -3.55 2.58 7.73
C ALA A 10 -3.61 2.36 6.22
N MET A 11 -3.60 3.44 5.46
CA MET A 11 -3.60 3.45 4.00
C MET A 11 -3.09 4.79 3.45
N PHE A 12 -2.78 4.82 2.18
CA PHE A 12 -2.40 6.06 1.50
C PHE A 12 -3.48 7.14 1.60
N GLY A 13 -3.06 8.37 1.94
CA GLY A 13 -3.99 9.46 2.25
C GLY A 13 -5.02 9.78 1.16
N SER A 14 -4.68 9.59 -0.13
CA SER A 14 -5.66 9.80 -1.21
C SER A 14 -6.72 8.70 -1.26
N CYS A 15 -6.38 7.45 -0.94
CA CYS A 15 -7.36 6.37 -0.84
C CYS A 15 -8.34 6.65 0.30
N ARG A 16 -7.82 7.10 1.45
CA ARG A 16 -8.64 7.54 2.59
C ARG A 16 -9.58 8.68 2.19
N PHE A 17 -9.06 9.70 1.50
CA PHE A 17 -9.88 10.82 1.01
C PHE A 17 -11.00 10.36 0.07
N VAL A 18 -10.72 9.42 -0.83
CA VAL A 18 -11.76 8.86 -1.72
C VAL A 18 -12.85 8.19 -0.89
N ILE A 19 -12.48 7.34 0.08
CA ILE A 19 -13.43 6.58 0.89
C ILE A 19 -14.25 7.51 1.80
N GLU A 20 -13.59 8.37 2.58
CA GLU A 20 -14.27 9.19 3.58
C GLU A 20 -14.96 10.44 3.00
N THR A 21 -14.41 11.00 1.90
CA THR A 21 -14.90 12.29 1.39
C THR A 21 -15.66 12.14 0.08
N ILE A 22 -15.10 11.44 -0.91
CA ILE A 22 -15.72 11.35 -2.23
C ILE A 22 -16.92 10.40 -2.19
N CYS A 23 -16.75 9.19 -1.64
CA CYS A 23 -17.84 8.22 -1.53
C CYS A 23 -19.02 8.74 -0.70
N ALA A 24 -18.73 9.52 0.36
CA ALA A 24 -19.76 10.13 1.19
C ALA A 24 -20.67 11.09 0.41
N ARG A 25 -20.16 11.79 -0.63
CA ARG A 25 -20.97 12.65 -1.50
C ARG A 25 -22.02 11.89 -2.30
N PHE A 26 -21.83 10.60 -2.46
CA PHE A 26 -22.76 9.69 -3.14
C PHE A 26 -23.60 8.87 -2.15
N GLY A 27 -23.61 9.24 -0.86
CA GLY A 27 -24.38 8.56 0.19
C GLY A 27 -23.83 7.18 0.55
N ILE A 28 -22.53 6.95 0.33
CA ILE A 28 -21.83 5.74 0.75
C ILE A 28 -21.14 6.03 2.07
N THR A 29 -21.40 5.21 3.08
CA THR A 29 -20.78 5.33 4.41
C THR A 29 -19.54 4.45 4.53
N SER A 30 -18.65 4.77 5.47
CA SER A 30 -17.45 3.97 5.71
C SER A 30 -17.21 3.76 7.21
N THR A 31 -16.53 2.65 7.54
CA THR A 31 -15.98 2.38 8.87
C THR A 31 -14.49 2.08 8.72
N LEU A 32 -13.66 2.84 9.42
CA LEU A 32 -12.21 2.62 9.45
C LEU A 32 -11.82 1.82 10.70
N ILE A 33 -11.01 0.79 10.51
CA ILE A 33 -10.62 -0.15 11.55
C ILE A 33 -9.10 -0.38 11.56
N ASP A 34 -8.55 -1.01 12.61
CA ASP A 34 -7.20 -1.58 12.56
C ASP A 34 -7.20 -2.80 11.64
N GLY A 35 -6.53 -2.69 10.49
CA GLY A 35 -6.51 -3.75 9.47
C GLY A 35 -5.88 -5.07 9.96
N ARG A 36 -5.09 -5.04 11.03
CA ARG A 36 -4.46 -6.24 11.63
C ARG A 36 -5.42 -7.01 12.53
N ASP A 37 -6.44 -6.34 13.06
CA ASP A 37 -7.38 -6.95 14.00
C ASP A 37 -8.58 -7.58 13.26
N LEU A 38 -8.56 -8.90 13.14
CA LEU A 38 -9.64 -9.66 12.50
C LEU A 38 -10.98 -9.54 13.24
N GLU A 39 -10.98 -9.24 14.55
CA GLU A 39 -12.21 -8.99 15.29
C GLU A 39 -12.83 -7.63 14.97
N GLU A 40 -12.00 -6.60 14.73
CA GLU A 40 -12.52 -5.32 14.23
C GLU A 40 -13.16 -5.48 12.85
N TRP A 41 -12.52 -6.25 11.94
CA TRP A 41 -13.15 -6.60 10.66
C TRP A 41 -14.52 -7.23 10.86
N ARG A 42 -14.60 -8.28 11.69
CA ARG A 42 -15.86 -9.01 11.92
C ARG A 42 -16.98 -8.12 12.46
N LYS A 43 -16.66 -7.22 13.40
CA LYS A 43 -17.63 -6.30 14.02
C LYS A 43 -18.06 -5.17 13.09
N ALA A 44 -17.24 -4.81 12.10
CA ALA A 44 -17.51 -3.67 11.22
C ALA A 44 -18.49 -4.01 10.08
N PHE A 45 -18.71 -5.28 9.75
CA PHE A 45 -19.65 -5.66 8.71
C PHE A 45 -21.09 -5.31 9.08
N ARG A 46 -21.83 -4.79 8.09
CA ARG A 46 -23.24 -4.42 8.17
C ARG A 46 -23.99 -5.08 7.01
N PRO A 47 -25.32 -5.22 7.08
CA PRO A 47 -26.11 -5.81 5.98
C PRO A 47 -25.96 -5.09 4.63
N ASN A 48 -25.61 -3.80 4.68
CA ASN A 48 -25.38 -2.96 3.50
C ASN A 48 -23.88 -2.80 3.15
N THR A 49 -22.97 -3.55 3.78
CA THR A 49 -21.54 -3.55 3.39
C THR A 49 -21.37 -4.18 2.01
N LYS A 50 -20.78 -3.43 1.07
CA LYS A 50 -20.59 -3.86 -0.31
C LYS A 50 -19.13 -4.10 -0.67
N ALA A 51 -18.22 -3.49 0.06
CA ALA A 51 -16.79 -3.68 -0.20
C ALA A 51 -15.96 -3.55 1.09
N VAL A 52 -14.83 -4.22 1.08
CA VAL A 52 -13.72 -3.93 1.98
C VAL A 52 -12.55 -3.37 1.17
N PHE A 53 -11.79 -2.45 1.78
CA PHE A 53 -10.62 -1.85 1.15
C PHE A 53 -9.45 -1.81 2.14
N PHE A 54 -8.28 -2.25 1.70
CA PHE A 54 -7.06 -2.13 2.49
C PHE A 54 -5.81 -2.12 1.62
N GLU A 55 -4.73 -1.56 2.17
CA GLU A 55 -3.39 -1.56 1.62
C GLU A 55 -2.52 -2.51 2.46
N THR A 56 -1.77 -3.41 1.82
CA THR A 56 -0.89 -4.35 2.51
C THR A 56 0.35 -4.70 1.69
N PRO A 57 1.58 -4.43 2.19
CA PRO A 57 1.90 -3.68 3.41
C PRO A 57 1.34 -2.25 3.40
N ALA A 58 0.91 -1.75 4.56
CA ALA A 58 0.22 -0.47 4.69
C ALA A 58 1.18 0.74 4.64
N ASN A 59 0.73 1.84 4.06
CA ASN A 59 1.47 3.11 4.06
C ASN A 59 0.99 4.02 5.21
N PRO A 60 1.85 4.49 6.13
CA PRO A 60 3.32 4.37 6.09
C PRO A 60 3.90 3.31 7.03
N THR A 61 3.07 2.57 7.75
CA THR A 61 3.47 1.77 8.92
C THR A 61 4.06 0.41 8.57
N LEU A 62 3.84 -0.08 7.35
CA LEU A 62 4.24 -1.40 6.83
C LEU A 62 3.59 -2.58 7.58
N ASP A 63 2.49 -2.32 8.28
CA ASP A 63 1.65 -3.37 8.86
C ASP A 63 1.01 -4.23 7.76
N LEU A 64 0.78 -5.50 8.03
CA LEU A 64 0.14 -6.39 7.08
C LEU A 64 -1.31 -6.71 7.48
N VAL A 65 -2.14 -6.86 6.46
CA VAL A 65 -3.49 -7.42 6.57
C VAL A 65 -3.48 -8.82 5.99
N ASP A 66 -4.04 -9.79 6.72
CA ASP A 66 -4.22 -11.16 6.21
C ASP A 66 -5.30 -11.16 5.11
N ILE A 67 -4.85 -11.13 3.85
CA ILE A 67 -5.73 -11.06 2.68
C ILE A 67 -6.71 -12.23 2.67
N ALA A 68 -6.25 -13.44 2.94
CA ALA A 68 -7.08 -14.64 2.86
C ALA A 68 -8.17 -14.65 3.95
N ALA A 69 -7.81 -14.29 5.18
CA ALA A 69 -8.75 -14.22 6.29
C ALA A 69 -9.81 -13.13 6.07
N VAL A 70 -9.40 -11.93 5.64
CA VAL A 70 -10.33 -10.81 5.37
C VAL A 70 -11.20 -11.13 4.16
N SER A 71 -10.64 -11.73 3.09
CA SER A 71 -11.41 -12.11 1.90
C SER A 71 -12.50 -13.11 2.25
N LYS A 72 -12.17 -14.12 3.06
CA LYS A 72 -13.19 -15.07 3.51
C LYS A 72 -14.34 -14.38 4.26
N MET A 73 -14.01 -13.51 5.21
CA MET A 73 -15.03 -12.78 5.97
C MET A 73 -15.87 -11.86 5.09
N ALA A 74 -15.26 -11.17 4.14
CA ALA A 74 -15.96 -10.29 3.22
C ALA A 74 -16.94 -11.07 2.33
N HIS A 75 -16.49 -12.17 1.74
CA HIS A 75 -17.32 -13.01 0.89
C HIS A 75 -18.47 -13.67 1.66
N ASP A 76 -18.24 -14.13 2.90
CA ASP A 76 -19.30 -14.65 3.79
C ASP A 76 -20.40 -13.60 4.07
N ASN A 77 -20.09 -12.30 3.94
CA ASN A 77 -21.00 -11.17 4.07
C ASN A 77 -21.48 -10.56 2.73
N GLY A 78 -21.11 -11.17 1.60
CA GLY A 78 -21.50 -10.70 0.26
C GLY A 78 -20.81 -9.41 -0.17
N ALA A 79 -19.66 -9.08 0.42
CA ALA A 79 -18.87 -7.90 0.11
C ALA A 79 -17.65 -8.23 -0.78
N LEU A 80 -17.30 -7.30 -1.67
CA LEU A 80 -16.11 -7.38 -2.53
C LEU A 80 -14.84 -7.01 -1.75
N VAL A 81 -13.72 -7.61 -2.14
CA VAL A 81 -12.40 -7.36 -1.56
C VAL A 81 -11.52 -6.59 -2.53
N MET A 82 -11.16 -5.37 -2.16
CA MET A 82 -10.30 -4.49 -2.93
C MET A 82 -8.99 -4.27 -2.20
N VAL A 83 -7.87 -4.60 -2.84
CA VAL A 83 -6.53 -4.53 -2.25
C VAL A 83 -5.66 -3.54 -3.02
N ASP A 84 -5.13 -2.54 -2.34
CA ASP A 84 -4.01 -1.76 -2.85
C ASP A 84 -2.71 -2.54 -2.60
N ASN A 85 -2.08 -3.00 -3.68
CA ASN A 85 -0.89 -3.83 -3.64
C ASN A 85 0.38 -3.10 -4.12
N VAL A 86 0.37 -1.78 -4.03
CA VAL A 86 1.47 -0.95 -4.56
C VAL A 86 2.81 -1.27 -3.91
N PHE A 87 2.86 -1.43 -2.58
CA PHE A 87 4.11 -1.66 -1.85
C PHE A 87 4.72 -3.03 -2.09
N ALA A 88 3.88 -4.06 -2.11
CA ALA A 88 4.35 -5.42 -2.34
C ALA A 88 4.67 -5.71 -3.82
N THR A 89 4.05 -5.00 -4.75
CA THR A 89 4.13 -5.26 -6.20
C THR A 89 3.54 -6.62 -6.60
N PRO A 90 3.23 -6.87 -7.87
CA PRO A 90 2.78 -8.19 -8.31
C PRO A 90 3.90 -9.25 -8.26
N MET A 91 5.16 -8.83 -8.09
CA MET A 91 6.30 -9.75 -8.02
C MET A 91 6.37 -10.46 -6.67
N LEU A 92 6.08 -9.74 -5.58
CA LEU A 92 6.22 -10.28 -4.22
C LEU A 92 4.88 -10.78 -3.65
N GLN A 93 3.74 -10.18 -4.05
CA GLN A 93 2.43 -10.53 -3.51
C GLN A 93 1.37 -10.55 -4.61
N ARG A 94 0.51 -11.56 -4.60
CA ARG A 94 -0.55 -11.77 -5.60
C ARG A 94 -1.92 -11.87 -4.94
N PRO A 95 -2.56 -10.75 -4.58
CA PRO A 95 -3.80 -10.74 -3.79
C PRO A 95 -4.95 -11.54 -4.39
N LEU A 96 -5.08 -11.62 -5.73
CA LEU A 96 -6.10 -12.45 -6.38
C LEU A 96 -5.97 -13.93 -6.01
N GLN A 97 -4.76 -14.43 -5.75
CA GLN A 97 -4.54 -15.82 -5.32
C GLN A 97 -4.91 -16.05 -3.84
N HIS A 98 -5.10 -14.95 -3.08
CA HIS A 98 -5.50 -14.96 -1.69
C HIS A 98 -6.98 -14.58 -1.48
N GLY A 99 -7.75 -14.46 -2.58
CA GLY A 99 -9.19 -14.20 -2.53
C GLY A 99 -9.61 -12.75 -2.75
N ALA A 100 -8.71 -11.83 -3.07
CA ALA A 100 -9.12 -10.49 -3.49
C ALA A 100 -9.88 -10.53 -4.81
N ASP A 101 -10.90 -9.68 -4.96
CA ASP A 101 -11.67 -9.54 -6.20
C ASP A 101 -11.07 -8.49 -7.13
N VAL A 102 -10.49 -7.45 -6.54
CA VAL A 102 -9.91 -6.31 -7.26
C VAL A 102 -8.57 -5.96 -6.63
N VAL A 103 -7.53 -5.81 -7.46
CA VAL A 103 -6.21 -5.35 -7.04
C VAL A 103 -5.88 -4.05 -7.75
N ILE A 104 -5.41 -3.09 -6.98
CA ILE A 104 -5.11 -1.74 -7.45
C ILE A 104 -3.61 -1.50 -7.39
N TYR A 105 -3.06 -0.91 -8.45
CA TYR A 105 -1.68 -0.49 -8.53
C TYR A 105 -1.56 0.97 -8.96
N SER A 106 -0.73 1.73 -8.27
CA SER A 106 -0.13 2.93 -8.83
C SER A 106 1.05 2.51 -9.71
N THR A 107 0.85 2.49 -11.02
CA THR A 107 1.93 2.15 -11.96
C THR A 107 3.06 3.19 -11.96
N THR A 108 2.79 4.39 -11.44
CA THR A 108 3.76 5.45 -11.12
C THR A 108 4.95 4.95 -10.29
N LYS A 109 4.75 3.89 -9.48
CA LYS A 109 5.72 3.34 -8.52
C LYS A 109 6.64 2.31 -9.18
N HIS A 110 6.71 1.11 -8.63
CA HIS A 110 7.60 0.03 -9.09
C HIS A 110 7.40 -0.37 -10.56
N VAL A 111 6.19 -0.27 -11.09
CA VAL A 111 5.92 -0.62 -12.48
C VAL A 111 6.73 0.26 -13.41
N TYR A 112 6.67 1.58 -13.26
CA TYR A 112 7.55 2.49 -14.01
C TYR A 112 8.99 2.42 -13.52
N GLY A 113 9.21 2.42 -12.22
CA GLY A 113 10.51 2.25 -11.58
C GLY A 113 11.51 3.38 -11.77
N GLN A 114 11.10 4.52 -12.33
CA GLN A 114 11.98 5.65 -12.64
C GLN A 114 11.30 7.03 -12.49
N GLY A 115 10.12 7.10 -11.92
CA GLY A 115 9.41 8.36 -11.67
C GLY A 115 9.07 9.19 -12.91
N ARG A 116 8.98 8.59 -14.11
CA ARG A 116 8.84 9.30 -15.38
C ARG A 116 7.40 9.62 -15.75
N CYS A 117 6.45 8.79 -15.34
CA CYS A 117 5.06 8.90 -15.75
C CYS A 117 4.12 8.62 -14.56
N LEU A 118 2.90 9.11 -14.67
CA LEU A 118 1.82 8.82 -13.75
C LEU A 118 0.87 7.79 -14.40
N GLY A 119 0.35 6.87 -13.60
CA GLY A 119 -0.64 5.93 -14.08
C GLY A 119 -1.12 4.98 -13.00
N GLY A 120 -2.16 4.23 -13.33
CA GLY A 120 -2.74 3.20 -12.49
C GLY A 120 -3.15 1.99 -13.30
N ALA A 121 -3.28 0.87 -12.61
CA ALA A 121 -3.86 -0.35 -13.17
C ALA A 121 -4.80 -0.98 -12.15
N VAL A 122 -5.90 -1.53 -12.67
CA VAL A 122 -6.85 -2.31 -11.90
C VAL A 122 -6.86 -3.73 -12.46
N LEU A 123 -6.59 -4.72 -11.63
CA LEU A 123 -6.64 -6.12 -11.98
C LEU A 123 -7.86 -6.76 -11.34
N CYS A 124 -8.65 -7.47 -12.13
CA CYS A 124 -9.86 -8.13 -11.67
C CYS A 124 -10.25 -9.26 -12.64
N SER A 125 -11.33 -9.97 -12.37
CA SER A 125 -11.86 -10.94 -13.33
C SER A 125 -12.45 -10.23 -14.57
N GLU A 126 -12.49 -10.94 -15.71
CA GLU A 126 -13.13 -10.46 -16.92
C GLU A 126 -14.59 -10.10 -16.69
N LYS A 127 -15.30 -10.90 -15.89
CA LYS A 127 -16.68 -10.61 -15.51
C LYS A 127 -16.81 -9.28 -14.78
N PHE A 128 -15.96 -9.02 -13.77
CA PHE A 128 -15.98 -7.75 -13.05
C PHE A 128 -15.65 -6.57 -13.96
N LEU A 129 -14.65 -6.73 -14.84
CA LEU A 129 -14.29 -5.70 -15.83
C LEU A 129 -15.50 -5.35 -16.71
N THR A 130 -16.17 -6.35 -17.27
CA THR A 130 -17.31 -6.15 -18.20
C THR A 130 -18.50 -5.54 -17.49
N ASP A 131 -18.85 -6.05 -16.31
CA ASP A 131 -20.06 -5.66 -15.60
C ASP A 131 -19.96 -4.27 -14.92
N HIS A 132 -18.72 -3.84 -14.54
CA HIS A 132 -18.57 -2.67 -13.66
C HIS A 132 -17.61 -1.60 -14.17
N LEU A 133 -16.58 -1.94 -14.93
CA LEU A 133 -15.51 -1.00 -15.26
C LEU A 133 -15.49 -0.58 -16.73
N GLN A 134 -15.76 -1.47 -17.66
CA GLN A 134 -15.55 -1.23 -19.08
C GLN A 134 -16.36 -0.05 -19.61
N ASP A 135 -17.66 -0.03 -19.35
CA ASP A 135 -18.51 1.06 -19.79
C ASP A 135 -18.22 2.36 -19.04
N PHE A 136 -17.94 2.27 -17.74
CA PHE A 136 -17.52 3.44 -16.97
C PHE A 136 -16.28 4.09 -17.56
N PHE A 137 -15.23 3.34 -17.86
CA PHE A 137 -14.01 3.86 -18.47
C PHE A 137 -14.26 4.41 -19.87
N ARG A 138 -15.05 3.71 -20.66
CA ARG A 138 -15.38 4.15 -22.03
C ARG A 138 -16.13 5.48 -22.03
N GLN A 139 -17.08 5.67 -21.12
CA GLN A 139 -17.94 6.86 -21.09
C GLN A 139 -17.34 8.04 -20.34
N THR A 140 -16.43 7.79 -19.37
CA THR A 140 -15.81 8.85 -18.55
C THR A 140 -14.40 9.23 -18.99
N GLY A 141 -13.75 8.38 -19.81
CA GLY A 141 -12.48 8.68 -20.49
C GLY A 141 -11.20 8.65 -19.65
N PRO A 142 -11.10 7.95 -18.50
CA PRO A 142 -9.84 7.87 -17.74
C PRO A 142 -8.85 6.92 -18.42
N THR A 143 -8.29 7.35 -19.55
CA THR A 143 -7.36 6.55 -20.35
C THR A 143 -5.94 7.08 -20.25
N MET A 144 -4.98 6.17 -20.25
CA MET A 144 -3.57 6.50 -20.30
C MET A 144 -3.19 6.92 -21.74
N SER A 145 -2.33 7.94 -21.88
CA SER A 145 -1.81 8.28 -23.22
C SER A 145 -1.02 7.10 -23.81
N PRO A 146 -1.05 6.90 -25.13
CA PRO A 146 -0.29 5.82 -25.79
C PRO A 146 1.21 5.87 -25.48
N PHE A 147 1.79 7.06 -25.38
CA PHE A 147 3.19 7.24 -25.00
C PHE A 147 3.48 6.73 -23.59
N ASN A 148 2.66 7.13 -22.61
CA ASN A 148 2.81 6.64 -21.24
C ASN A 148 2.61 5.13 -21.14
N ALA A 149 1.65 4.57 -21.88
CA ALA A 149 1.42 3.13 -21.95
C ALA A 149 2.64 2.38 -22.51
N TRP A 150 3.26 2.93 -23.58
CA TRP A 150 4.47 2.36 -24.13
C TRP A 150 5.66 2.40 -23.16
N VAL A 151 5.89 3.55 -22.48
CA VAL A 151 6.95 3.65 -21.46
C VAL A 151 6.71 2.65 -20.34
N MET A 152 5.44 2.47 -19.92
CA MET A 152 5.08 1.49 -18.89
C MET A 152 5.38 0.07 -19.36
N LEU A 153 4.96 -0.30 -20.57
CA LEU A 153 5.22 -1.63 -21.13
C LEU A 153 6.73 -1.93 -21.15
N LYS A 154 7.54 -0.97 -21.59
CA LYS A 154 9.00 -1.11 -21.58
C LYS A 154 9.59 -1.23 -20.17
N SER A 155 8.99 -0.57 -19.19
CA SER A 155 9.44 -0.68 -17.80
C SER A 155 9.11 -2.03 -17.16
N LEU A 156 8.05 -2.70 -17.60
CA LEU A 156 7.69 -4.05 -17.14
C LEU A 156 8.78 -5.09 -17.49
N GLU A 157 9.49 -4.92 -18.61
CA GLU A 157 10.54 -5.85 -19.05
C GLU A 157 11.67 -6.04 -18.02
N THR A 158 11.89 -5.06 -17.14
CA THR A 158 12.93 -5.11 -16.09
C THR A 158 12.38 -5.15 -14.68
N MET A 159 11.05 -5.23 -14.51
CA MET A 159 10.42 -5.08 -13.21
C MET A 159 10.86 -6.15 -12.21
N GLU A 160 10.91 -7.40 -12.64
CA GLU A 160 11.33 -8.53 -11.80
C GLU A 160 12.73 -8.29 -11.21
N MET A 161 13.73 -8.09 -12.08
CA MET A 161 15.11 -7.82 -11.64
C MET A 161 15.23 -6.64 -10.70
N ARG A 162 14.47 -5.56 -10.96
CA ARG A 162 14.50 -4.36 -10.11
C ARG A 162 13.91 -4.65 -8.73
N VAL A 163 12.74 -5.29 -8.69
CA VAL A 163 12.05 -5.59 -7.43
C VAL A 163 12.83 -6.59 -6.59
N GLU A 164 13.40 -7.63 -7.19
CA GLU A 164 14.26 -8.59 -6.49
C GLU A 164 15.49 -7.90 -5.88
N ARG A 165 16.17 -7.04 -6.64
CA ARG A 165 17.31 -6.28 -6.13
C ARG A 165 16.91 -5.31 -5.04
N MET A 166 15.79 -4.59 -5.19
CA MET A 166 15.27 -3.69 -4.17
C MET A 166 14.93 -4.44 -2.89
N ASN A 167 14.26 -5.59 -2.97
CA ASN A 167 13.93 -6.42 -1.81
C ASN A 167 15.19 -6.92 -1.08
N SER A 168 16.17 -7.43 -1.82
CA SER A 168 17.45 -7.87 -1.27
C SER A 168 18.21 -6.74 -0.57
N ASN A 169 18.27 -5.56 -1.20
CA ASN A 169 18.90 -4.38 -0.61
C ASN A 169 18.16 -3.90 0.63
N ALA A 170 16.82 -3.87 0.59
CA ALA A 170 16.00 -3.46 1.73
C ALA A 170 16.23 -4.38 2.94
N HIS A 171 16.30 -5.69 2.71
CA HIS A 171 16.57 -6.66 3.76
C HIS A 171 17.93 -6.38 4.43
N ALA A 172 19.01 -6.27 3.65
CA ALA A 172 20.35 -6.02 4.18
C ALA A 172 20.44 -4.67 4.91
N VAL A 173 19.79 -3.63 4.39
CA VAL A 173 19.73 -2.32 5.05
C VAL A 173 18.93 -2.39 6.35
N ALA A 174 17.81 -3.10 6.37
CA ALA A 174 16.98 -3.25 7.57
C ALA A 174 17.74 -3.99 8.68
N GLU A 175 18.42 -5.09 8.38
CA GLU A 175 19.29 -5.80 9.33
C GLU A 175 20.41 -4.88 9.89
N PHE A 176 21.06 -4.12 9.02
CA PHE A 176 22.08 -3.15 9.45
C PHE A 176 21.48 -2.08 10.38
N LEU A 177 20.31 -1.54 10.05
CA LEU A 177 19.66 -0.49 10.85
C LEU A 177 19.25 -0.97 12.25
N GLU A 178 18.86 -2.23 12.43
CA GLU A 178 18.57 -2.80 13.75
C GLU A 178 19.77 -2.77 14.69
N THR A 179 20.99 -2.83 14.16
CA THR A 179 22.22 -2.79 14.98
C THR A 179 22.59 -1.37 15.42
N GLN A 180 21.94 -0.33 14.91
CA GLN A 180 22.36 1.05 15.13
C GLN A 180 21.80 1.64 16.43
N ALA A 181 22.65 2.10 17.33
CA ALA A 181 22.27 2.59 18.65
C ALA A 181 21.30 3.79 18.65
N LYS A 182 21.26 4.59 17.57
CA LYS A 182 20.38 5.75 17.41
C LYS A 182 19.00 5.41 16.83
N ILE A 183 18.83 4.21 16.34
CA ILE A 183 17.55 3.71 15.84
C ILE A 183 16.74 3.16 17.00
N LYS A 184 15.47 3.53 17.08
CA LYS A 184 14.53 3.04 18.09
C LYS A 184 13.86 1.75 17.62
N ALA A 185 13.40 1.76 16.37
CA ALA A 185 12.76 0.60 15.74
C ALA A 185 12.96 0.64 14.21
N VAL A 186 13.03 -0.54 13.61
CA VAL A 186 13.01 -0.75 12.17
C VAL A 186 11.73 -1.52 11.83
N ARG A 187 10.88 -0.95 11.00
CA ARG A 187 9.66 -1.59 10.50
C ARG A 187 9.95 -2.14 9.11
N TYR A 188 10.12 -3.42 9.01
CA TYR A 188 10.34 -4.12 7.76
C TYR A 188 9.83 -5.57 7.87
N PRO A 189 8.81 -5.96 7.11
CA PRO A 189 8.17 -7.27 7.25
C PRO A 189 9.11 -8.48 7.06
N GLY A 190 10.23 -8.29 6.38
CA GLY A 190 11.27 -9.31 6.23
C GLY A 190 12.10 -9.61 7.47
N LEU A 191 12.07 -8.75 8.50
CA LEU A 191 12.78 -8.97 9.75
C LEU A 191 11.96 -9.82 10.72
N LYS A 192 12.61 -10.71 11.44
CA LYS A 192 11.96 -11.52 12.51
C LYS A 192 11.42 -10.69 13.67
N SER A 193 11.91 -9.48 13.84
CA SER A 193 11.42 -8.52 14.85
C SER A 193 10.10 -7.85 14.46
N HIS A 194 9.69 -7.92 13.18
CA HIS A 194 8.41 -7.37 12.74
C HIS A 194 7.25 -8.24 13.24
N PRO A 195 6.20 -7.63 13.83
CA PRO A 195 5.07 -8.41 14.39
C PRO A 195 4.37 -9.30 13.36
N ASP A 196 4.32 -8.86 12.10
CA ASP A 196 3.65 -9.58 11.01
C ASP A 196 4.64 -10.39 10.14
N HIS A 197 5.84 -10.71 10.66
CA HIS A 197 6.86 -11.42 9.88
C HIS A 197 6.36 -12.72 9.28
N ASP A 198 5.73 -13.58 10.08
CA ASP A 198 5.27 -14.89 9.64
C ASP A 198 4.18 -14.76 8.55
N LEU A 199 3.29 -13.78 8.69
CA LEU A 199 2.31 -13.46 7.67
C LEU A 199 2.98 -12.97 6.37
N ALA A 200 3.99 -12.11 6.48
CA ALA A 200 4.76 -11.63 5.33
C ALA A 200 5.42 -12.79 4.59
N MET A 201 6.11 -13.67 5.31
CA MET A 201 6.78 -14.83 4.70
C MET A 201 5.79 -15.72 3.95
N LYS A 202 4.60 -15.93 4.48
CA LYS A 202 3.53 -16.70 3.85
C LYS A 202 2.91 -15.98 2.66
N GLN A 203 2.54 -14.71 2.82
CA GLN A 203 1.72 -13.94 1.86
C GLN A 203 2.54 -13.30 0.76
N MET A 204 3.82 -12.97 1.03
CA MET A 204 4.74 -12.30 0.12
C MET A 204 5.85 -13.23 -0.42
N ASN A 205 5.61 -14.53 -0.48
CA ASN A 205 6.54 -15.53 -1.03
C ASN A 205 7.95 -15.48 -0.39
N GLY A 206 8.05 -15.27 0.92
CA GLY A 206 9.32 -15.18 1.64
C GLY A 206 10.02 -13.82 1.54
N ALA A 207 9.36 -12.80 0.97
CA ALA A 207 9.91 -11.46 0.83
C ALA A 207 9.43 -10.49 1.93
N GLY A 208 10.21 -9.44 2.17
CA GLY A 208 9.85 -8.38 3.12
C GLY A 208 9.38 -7.08 2.46
N GLY A 209 9.55 -6.95 1.14
CA GLY A 209 9.21 -5.73 0.41
C GLY A 209 10.44 -4.87 0.09
N THR A 210 10.16 -3.67 -0.42
CA THR A 210 11.19 -2.74 -0.92
C THR A 210 11.28 -1.46 -0.09
N THR A 211 10.45 -1.34 0.93
CA THR A 211 10.32 -0.14 1.77
C THR A 211 10.62 -0.47 3.23
N ILE A 212 11.33 0.43 3.90
CA ILE A 212 11.72 0.29 5.31
C ILE A 212 11.20 1.51 6.07
N GLY A 213 10.48 1.29 7.17
CA GLY A 213 10.15 2.32 8.14
C GLY A 213 11.21 2.40 9.22
N ILE A 214 11.63 3.62 9.59
CA ILE A 214 12.67 3.86 10.58
C ILE A 214 12.16 4.80 11.66
N GLU A 215 12.21 4.37 12.91
CA GLU A 215 11.97 5.23 14.07
C GLU A 215 13.29 5.60 14.75
N PHE A 216 13.55 6.88 14.92
CA PHE A 216 14.75 7.37 15.58
C PHE A 216 14.53 7.54 17.09
N LYS A 217 15.60 7.34 17.87
CA LYS A 217 15.67 7.82 19.25
C LYS A 217 15.88 9.34 19.22
N GLY A 218 14.83 10.09 19.58
CA GLY A 218 14.82 11.54 19.53
C GLY A 218 13.57 12.12 18.86
N ASP A 219 13.67 13.36 18.47
CA ASP A 219 12.57 14.11 17.87
C ASP A 219 12.68 14.14 16.32
N LYS A 220 11.77 14.88 15.71
CA LYS A 220 11.73 15.15 14.27
C LYS A 220 13.05 15.72 13.74
N ASN A 221 13.77 16.52 14.53
CA ASN A 221 15.05 17.11 14.10
C ASN A 221 16.13 16.03 13.96
N ALA A 222 16.10 14.98 14.78
CA ALA A 222 17.01 13.85 14.63
C ALA A 222 16.80 13.14 13.29
N ALA A 223 15.54 12.92 12.89
CA ALA A 223 15.21 12.34 11.59
C ALA A 223 15.67 13.24 10.43
N PHE A 224 15.42 14.53 10.50
CA PHE A 224 15.85 15.49 9.47
C PHE A 224 17.38 15.61 9.37
N LYS A 225 18.08 15.61 10.51
CA LYS A 225 19.54 15.60 10.52
C LYS A 225 20.11 14.34 9.84
N PHE A 226 19.49 13.19 10.08
CA PHE A 226 19.86 11.96 9.40
C PHE A 226 19.62 12.07 7.89
N MET A 227 18.40 12.45 7.47
CA MET A 227 18.04 12.56 6.06
C MET A 227 18.97 13.51 5.30
N ASN A 228 19.27 14.67 5.89
CA ASN A 228 20.16 15.69 5.28
C ASN A 228 21.63 15.26 5.19
N ALA A 229 22.05 14.26 5.94
CA ALA A 229 23.42 13.74 5.90
C ALA A 229 23.62 12.63 4.86
N LEU A 230 22.55 12.12 4.26
CA LEU A 230 22.61 11.08 3.24
C LEU A 230 23.22 11.62 1.94
N ARG A 231 24.03 10.77 1.27
CA ARG A 231 24.73 11.15 0.02
C ARG A 231 24.29 10.34 -1.18
N VAL A 232 23.72 9.16 -0.96
CA VAL A 232 23.31 8.23 -2.02
C VAL A 232 21.78 8.15 -2.13
N ILE A 233 21.09 8.44 -1.03
CA ILE A 233 19.61 8.35 -0.97
C ILE A 233 19.05 9.76 -1.16
N ASP A 234 18.19 9.93 -2.16
CA ASP A 234 17.53 11.21 -2.47
C ASP A 234 16.31 11.44 -1.57
N ILE A 235 16.10 12.67 -1.13
CA ILE A 235 14.87 13.05 -0.41
C ILE A 235 13.75 13.25 -1.43
N SER A 236 12.76 12.38 -1.41
CA SER A 236 11.59 12.42 -2.29
C SER A 236 10.41 11.71 -1.66
N ASN A 237 9.20 12.18 -1.96
CA ASN A 237 7.96 11.53 -1.50
C ASN A 237 7.45 10.41 -2.40
N ASN A 238 8.22 10.02 -3.42
CA ASN A 238 7.91 8.87 -4.28
C ASN A 238 8.53 7.58 -3.71
N LEU A 239 8.23 6.44 -4.33
CA LEU A 239 8.78 5.13 -4.00
C LEU A 239 8.84 4.23 -5.23
N GLY A 240 9.54 3.10 -5.14
CA GLY A 240 9.66 2.13 -6.23
C GLY A 240 10.50 2.61 -7.41
N ASP A 241 11.30 3.67 -7.24
CA ASP A 241 12.25 4.17 -8.22
C ASP A 241 13.53 3.33 -8.22
N SER A 242 14.27 3.31 -9.32
CA SER A 242 15.60 2.72 -9.41
C SER A 242 16.63 3.46 -8.52
N LYS A 243 16.34 4.69 -8.12
CA LYS A 243 17.07 5.43 -7.09
C LYS A 243 16.56 5.05 -5.70
N SER A 244 17.47 5.08 -4.73
CA SER A 244 17.08 4.98 -3.32
C SER A 244 16.47 6.29 -2.84
N LEU A 245 15.32 6.23 -2.23
CA LEU A 245 14.54 7.40 -1.81
C LEU A 245 14.23 7.34 -0.32
N ILE A 246 14.11 8.51 0.31
CA ILE A 246 13.67 8.65 1.70
C ILE A 246 12.71 9.82 1.85
N THR A 247 11.72 9.66 2.73
CA THR A 247 10.79 10.74 3.09
C THR A 247 10.45 10.68 4.58
N HIS A 248 9.94 11.80 5.12
CA HIS A 248 9.36 11.86 6.46
C HIS A 248 7.83 11.96 6.32
N PRO A 249 7.07 10.87 6.53
CA PRO A 249 5.65 10.81 6.20
C PRO A 249 4.81 11.91 6.87
N ALA A 250 4.99 12.14 8.15
CA ALA A 250 4.21 13.12 8.91
C ALA A 250 4.37 14.58 8.39
N SER A 251 5.47 14.91 7.72
CA SER A 251 5.67 16.25 7.14
C SER A 251 5.45 16.33 5.63
N THR A 252 5.20 15.20 4.97
CA THR A 252 5.04 15.11 3.51
C THR A 252 3.70 14.46 3.13
N THR A 253 3.66 13.15 2.99
CA THR A 253 2.52 12.40 2.46
C THR A 253 1.30 12.42 3.39
N HIS A 254 1.51 12.50 4.70
CA HIS A 254 0.47 12.48 5.73
C HIS A 254 0.32 13.83 6.48
N ARG A 255 0.96 14.91 6.00
CA ARG A 255 0.99 16.21 6.67
C ARG A 255 -0.38 16.87 6.88
N ARG A 256 -1.39 16.44 6.11
CA ARG A 256 -2.75 17.01 6.18
C ARG A 256 -3.63 16.30 7.21
N LEU A 257 -3.17 15.19 7.75
CA LEU A 257 -3.88 14.48 8.81
C LEU A 257 -3.65 15.20 10.15
N ALA A 258 -4.69 15.25 10.97
CA ALA A 258 -4.57 15.76 12.34
C ALA A 258 -3.55 14.92 13.14
N PRO A 259 -2.83 15.51 14.11
CA PRO A 259 -1.82 14.78 14.88
C PRO A 259 -2.36 13.53 15.58
N GLU A 260 -3.60 13.58 16.03
CA GLU A 260 -4.30 12.46 16.68
C GLU A 260 -4.48 11.29 15.69
N VAL A 261 -4.87 11.60 14.45
CA VAL A 261 -5.03 10.61 13.37
C VAL A 261 -3.68 10.01 12.96
N GLN A 262 -2.62 10.84 12.91
CA GLN A 262 -1.26 10.35 12.66
C GLN A 262 -0.81 9.38 13.77
N ALA A 263 -1.11 9.69 15.03
CA ALA A 263 -0.79 8.84 16.18
C ALA A 263 -1.59 7.53 16.19
N GLU A 264 -2.87 7.56 15.79
CA GLU A 264 -3.71 6.37 15.66
C GLU A 264 -3.25 5.41 14.55
N MET A 265 -2.59 5.94 13.52
CA MET A 265 -2.05 5.14 12.44
C MET A 265 -0.74 4.44 12.81
N GLY A 266 -0.07 4.86 13.87
CA GLY A 266 1.25 4.39 14.29
C GLY A 266 2.34 5.36 13.82
#